data_e2a1cd94f58ca30d77ebefbee80a6fa6
#
_entry.id   e2a1cd94f58ca30d77ebefbee80a6fa6
#
_cell.length_a   1.000
_cell.length_b   1.000
_cell.length_c   1.000
_cell.angle_alpha   90.00
_cell.angle_beta   90.00
_cell.angle_gamma   90.00
#
_symmetry.space_group_name_H-M   'P 1'
#
loop_
_entity.id
_entity.type
_entity.pdbx_description
1 polymer ?
#
loop_
_entity_poly.entity_id
_entity_poly.type
_entity_poly.pdbx_seq_one_letter_code
_entity_poly.pdbx_strand_id
1 'polypeptide(L)'
;NNDQALGKIISEAYEKVGKDGVVLMESSDTESTYVEVVDGVQIESGLTSPHFVTDTDKQRSVLDNPLVLIVGSEIPNVRKIQNILEFAIKQNRSLLIVAPVSQQVKSALLMNKVKGNIKVNIIDLPGFGPTKMDTVEDLAILTGAKVINEELGDDLDGISLDILGEVEKAVTDDKNTVITTFDTTEDVSERIKEVQKLKKEETRSFFKKFIEQRL
;
A
#
# COMPACT_ATOMS: atom_id res chain seq x y z
N ASN A 1 -21.98 20.00 -19.15
CA ASN A 1 -21.25 21.09 -18.52
C ASN A 1 -20.12 21.49 -19.45
N ASN A 2 -20.16 22.73 -19.91
CA ASN A 2 -19.18 23.24 -20.89
C ASN A 2 -18.12 24.08 -20.15
N ASP A 3 -17.50 23.52 -19.13
CA ASP A 3 -16.47 24.17 -18.32
C ASP A 3 -15.10 23.92 -18.96
N GLN A 4 -14.62 24.90 -19.69
CA GLN A 4 -13.34 24.84 -20.39
C GLN A 4 -12.14 24.80 -19.41
N ALA A 5 -12.26 25.40 -18.22
CA ALA A 5 -11.19 25.40 -17.25
C ALA A 5 -10.99 24.01 -16.66
N LEU A 6 -12.08 23.36 -16.27
CA LEU A 6 -12.05 21.99 -15.77
C LEU A 6 -11.58 21.00 -16.85
N GLY A 7 -12.05 21.17 -18.09
CA GLY A 7 -11.62 20.35 -19.22
C GLY A 7 -10.11 20.44 -19.49
N LYS A 8 -9.53 21.63 -19.33
CA LYS A 8 -8.09 21.84 -19.48
C LYS A 8 -7.29 21.15 -18.36
N ILE A 9 -7.74 21.24 -17.11
CA ILE A 9 -7.12 20.58 -15.95
C ILE A 9 -7.11 19.05 -16.14
N ILE A 10 -8.25 18.49 -16.57
CA ILE A 10 -8.36 17.04 -16.84
C ILE A 10 -7.43 16.62 -17.99
N SER A 11 -7.38 17.40 -19.08
CA SER A 11 -6.48 17.11 -20.20
C SER A 11 -5.01 17.13 -19.77
N GLU A 12 -4.63 18.11 -18.95
CA GLU A 12 -3.28 18.21 -18.40
C GLU A 12 -2.93 17.01 -17.52
N ALA A 13 -3.88 16.52 -16.72
CA ALA A 13 -3.69 15.33 -15.89
C ALA A 13 -3.39 14.11 -16.77
N TYR A 14 -4.19 13.85 -17.81
CA TYR A 14 -3.97 12.72 -18.73
C TYR A 14 -2.69 12.85 -19.55
N GLU A 15 -2.31 14.06 -19.94
CA GLU A 15 -1.03 14.28 -20.63
C GLU A 15 0.18 13.94 -19.75
N LYS A 16 0.08 14.23 -18.44
CA LYS A 16 1.16 13.96 -17.49
C LYS A 16 1.31 12.49 -17.14
N VAL A 17 0.22 11.76 -16.95
CA VAL A 17 0.25 10.35 -16.54
C VAL A 17 0.32 9.36 -17.70
N GLY A 18 0.07 9.82 -18.93
CA GLY A 18 0.11 8.98 -20.14
C GLY A 18 -1.10 8.05 -20.28
N LYS A 19 -0.98 7.06 -21.18
CA LYS A 19 -2.10 6.18 -21.57
C LYS A 19 -2.46 5.12 -20.53
N ASP A 20 -1.49 4.72 -19.74
CA ASP A 20 -1.62 3.65 -18.75
C ASP A 20 -1.75 4.20 -17.32
N GLY A 21 -1.74 5.53 -17.18
CA GLY A 21 -1.89 6.20 -15.90
C GLY A 21 -3.35 6.33 -15.47
N VAL A 22 -3.57 6.28 -14.16
CA VAL A 22 -4.89 6.46 -13.54
C VAL A 22 -5.06 7.90 -13.12
N VAL A 23 -6.19 8.52 -13.50
CA VAL A 23 -6.58 9.85 -13.05
C VAL A 23 -7.72 9.71 -12.05
N LEU A 24 -7.47 10.10 -10.81
CA LEU A 24 -8.47 10.13 -9.74
C LEU A 24 -8.85 11.58 -9.42
N MET A 25 -10.09 11.78 -9.00
CA MET A 25 -10.58 13.07 -8.57
C MET A 25 -10.91 12.99 -7.08
N GLU A 26 -10.25 13.82 -6.30
CA GLU A 26 -10.44 13.89 -4.85
C GLU A 26 -10.82 15.31 -4.44
N SER A 27 -11.52 15.42 -3.30
CA SER A 27 -11.78 16.70 -2.68
C SER A 27 -10.55 17.21 -1.96
N SER A 28 -10.17 18.45 -2.20
CA SER A 28 -9.08 19.11 -1.49
C SER A 28 -9.61 20.26 -0.63
N ASP A 29 -8.89 20.58 0.43
CA ASP A 29 -9.21 21.71 1.33
C ASP A 29 -8.72 23.06 0.76
N THR A 30 -8.20 23.08 -0.47
CA THR A 30 -7.73 24.28 -1.15
C THR A 30 -8.85 24.93 -1.98
N GLU A 31 -8.80 26.26 -2.13
CA GLU A 31 -9.77 27.00 -2.93
C GLU A 31 -9.64 26.77 -4.44
N SER A 32 -8.53 26.19 -4.89
CA SER A 32 -8.25 25.96 -6.31
C SER A 32 -8.10 24.47 -6.64
N THR A 33 -8.61 24.09 -7.82
CA THR A 33 -8.38 22.76 -8.39
C THR A 33 -6.98 22.70 -9.01
N TYR A 34 -6.20 21.70 -8.66
CA TYR A 34 -4.85 21.47 -9.19
C TYR A 34 -4.63 20.00 -9.53
N VAL A 35 -3.59 19.72 -10.30
CA VAL A 35 -3.16 18.37 -10.67
C VAL A 35 -1.89 18.05 -9.90
N GLU A 36 -1.94 17.00 -9.07
CA GLU A 36 -0.78 16.39 -8.46
C GLU A 36 -0.47 15.08 -9.19
N VAL A 37 0.76 14.92 -9.68
CA VAL A 37 1.21 13.68 -10.30
C VAL A 37 2.04 12.93 -9.28
N VAL A 38 1.67 11.70 -9.03
CA VAL A 38 2.36 10.80 -8.11
C VAL A 38 2.83 9.58 -8.88
N ASP A 39 4.13 9.34 -8.88
CA ASP A 39 4.68 8.11 -9.44
C ASP A 39 4.51 6.98 -8.42
N GLY A 40 3.70 5.98 -8.77
CA GLY A 40 3.47 4.85 -7.87
C GLY A 40 2.08 4.25 -8.02
N VAL A 41 1.79 3.28 -7.17
CA VAL A 41 0.49 2.61 -7.08
C VAL A 41 -0.26 3.13 -5.86
N GLN A 42 -1.48 3.58 -6.08
CA GLN A 42 -2.38 3.98 -4.99
C GLN A 42 -3.22 2.79 -4.54
N ILE A 43 -3.25 2.58 -3.23
CA ILE A 43 -4.11 1.58 -2.58
C ILE A 43 -5.07 2.28 -1.62
N GLU A 44 -6.32 1.82 -1.61
CA GLU A 44 -7.38 2.35 -0.73
C GLU A 44 -7.21 1.81 0.69
N SER A 45 -6.15 2.21 1.36
CA SER A 45 -5.89 1.91 2.76
C SER A 45 -5.10 3.06 3.37
N GLY A 46 -5.70 3.74 4.33
CA GLY A 46 -5.15 4.93 4.98
C GLY A 46 -4.52 4.65 6.34
N LEU A 47 -4.22 5.74 7.05
CA LEU A 47 -3.66 5.71 8.39
C LEU A 47 -4.58 4.98 9.38
N THR A 48 -4.09 3.96 10.05
CA THR A 48 -4.82 3.28 11.13
C THR A 48 -4.81 4.06 12.44
N SER A 49 -3.97 5.08 12.54
CA SER A 49 -3.93 6.02 13.68
C SER A 49 -3.27 7.34 13.25
N PRO A 50 -3.79 8.50 13.69
CA PRO A 50 -3.18 9.80 13.40
C PRO A 50 -1.79 9.94 14.03
N HIS A 51 -1.44 9.12 15.00
CA HIS A 51 -0.10 9.13 15.61
C HIS A 51 1.00 8.53 14.71
N PHE A 52 0.64 7.89 13.59
CA PHE A 52 1.62 7.45 12.58
C PHE A 52 2.04 8.57 11.63
N VAL A 53 1.39 9.72 11.67
CA VAL A 53 1.78 10.91 10.90
C VAL A 53 3.24 11.28 11.16
N THR A 54 3.98 11.58 10.09
CA THR A 54 5.35 12.07 10.12
C THR A 54 5.44 13.51 9.60
N ASP A 55 4.57 13.87 8.66
CA ASP A 55 4.39 15.21 8.11
C ASP A 55 3.09 15.80 8.69
N THR A 56 3.22 16.60 9.74
CA THR A 56 2.09 17.20 10.46
C THR A 56 1.36 18.26 9.65
N ASP A 57 2.03 18.94 8.73
CA ASP A 57 1.44 20.00 7.92
C ASP A 57 0.46 19.43 6.89
N LYS A 58 0.79 18.27 6.35
CA LYS A 58 -0.05 17.56 5.37
C LYS A 58 -0.81 16.38 5.96
N GLN A 59 -0.73 16.16 7.27
CA GLN A 59 -1.40 15.08 8.01
C GLN A 59 -1.19 13.69 7.38
N ARG A 60 0.04 13.40 6.95
CA ARG A 60 0.40 12.14 6.28
C ARG A 60 1.64 11.48 6.88
N SER A 61 1.74 10.18 6.70
CA SER A 61 2.95 9.40 6.99
C SER A 61 3.80 9.26 5.73
N VAL A 62 5.04 9.70 5.78
CA VAL A 62 6.01 9.57 4.69
C VAL A 62 7.13 8.65 5.16
N LEU A 63 7.32 7.55 4.47
CA LEU A 63 8.41 6.60 4.70
C LEU A 63 9.27 6.53 3.45
N ASP A 64 10.56 6.84 3.60
CA ASP A 64 11.55 6.73 2.54
C ASP A 64 12.25 5.37 2.65
N ASN A 65 12.41 4.68 1.53
CA ASN A 65 13.01 3.34 1.41
C ASN A 65 12.50 2.34 2.48
N PRO A 66 11.18 2.23 2.70
CA PRO A 66 10.67 1.32 3.71
C PRO A 66 10.83 -0.14 3.29
N LEU A 67 11.07 -0.99 4.29
CA LEU A 67 10.78 -2.41 4.20
C LEU A 67 9.27 -2.60 4.25
N VAL A 68 8.74 -3.57 3.52
CA VAL A 68 7.29 -3.87 3.49
C VAL A 68 7.06 -5.26 4.06
N LEU A 69 6.24 -5.34 5.09
CA LEU A 69 5.76 -6.60 5.67
C LEU A 69 4.27 -6.75 5.35
N ILE A 70 3.90 -7.84 4.71
CA ILE A 70 2.50 -8.15 4.39
C ILE A 70 2.08 -9.41 5.14
N VAL A 71 1.06 -9.27 6.01
CA VAL A 71 0.51 -10.40 6.78
C VAL A 71 -1.00 -10.46 6.56
N GLY A 72 -1.47 -11.56 5.99
CA GLY A 72 -2.87 -11.80 5.67
C GLY A 72 -3.76 -12.07 6.90
N SER A 73 -3.17 -12.53 8.00
CA SER A 73 -3.81 -12.79 9.28
C SER A 73 -3.53 -11.69 10.31
N GLU A 74 -4.30 -11.64 11.39
CA GLU A 74 -4.09 -10.66 12.46
C GLU A 74 -2.76 -10.92 13.20
N ILE A 75 -1.97 -9.86 13.40
CA ILE A 75 -0.78 -9.92 14.27
C ILE A 75 -1.23 -9.69 15.72
N PRO A 76 -1.27 -10.74 16.56
CA PRO A 76 -1.87 -10.67 17.90
C PRO A 76 -0.96 -9.97 18.91
N ASN A 77 0.36 -10.07 18.74
CA ASN A 77 1.32 -9.44 19.63
C ASN A 77 2.64 -9.09 18.92
N VAL A 78 3.38 -8.14 19.47
CA VAL A 78 4.60 -7.60 18.86
C VAL A 78 5.74 -8.62 18.79
N ARG A 79 5.73 -9.67 19.62
CA ARG A 79 6.79 -10.70 19.64
C ARG A 79 6.83 -11.48 18.34
N LYS A 80 5.66 -11.68 17.70
CA LYS A 80 5.54 -12.37 16.42
C LYS A 80 6.37 -11.73 15.29
N ILE A 81 6.55 -10.42 15.34
CA ILE A 81 7.30 -9.64 14.35
C ILE A 81 8.58 -9.03 14.93
N GLN A 82 9.02 -9.49 16.10
CA GLN A 82 10.19 -8.91 16.80
C GLN A 82 11.45 -8.96 15.95
N ASN A 83 11.72 -10.06 15.27
CA ASN A 83 12.90 -10.25 14.42
C ASN A 83 12.94 -9.19 13.31
N ILE A 84 11.77 -8.90 12.72
CA ILE A 84 11.63 -7.90 11.63
C ILE A 84 11.87 -6.50 12.20
N LEU A 85 11.30 -6.19 13.36
CA LEU A 85 11.51 -4.89 14.00
C LEU A 85 12.98 -4.68 14.37
N GLU A 86 13.63 -5.69 14.94
CA GLU A 86 15.06 -5.62 15.26
C GLU A 86 15.92 -5.45 14.01
N PHE A 87 15.58 -6.14 12.92
CA PHE A 87 16.25 -5.99 11.65
C PHE A 87 16.10 -4.57 11.09
N ALA A 88 14.88 -4.05 11.03
CA ALA A 88 14.61 -2.69 10.56
C ALA A 88 15.37 -1.62 11.38
N ILE A 89 15.39 -1.79 12.70
CA ILE A 89 16.13 -0.91 13.62
C ILE A 89 17.64 -0.99 13.36
N LYS A 90 18.20 -2.19 13.25
CA LYS A 90 19.64 -2.39 12.99
C LYS A 90 20.08 -1.80 11.65
N GLN A 91 19.22 -1.92 10.64
CA GLN A 91 19.47 -1.35 9.30
C GLN A 91 19.12 0.13 9.21
N ASN A 92 18.57 0.73 10.28
CA ASN A 92 18.03 2.09 10.27
C ASN A 92 17.04 2.34 9.11
N ARG A 93 16.24 1.31 8.79
CA ARG A 93 15.23 1.34 7.72
C ARG A 93 13.84 1.61 8.30
N SER A 94 13.03 2.32 7.54
CA SER A 94 11.60 2.46 7.82
C SER A 94 10.87 1.14 7.58
N LEU A 95 9.73 0.92 8.24
CA LEU A 95 8.91 -0.28 8.07
C LEU A 95 7.46 0.09 7.80
N LEU A 96 6.92 -0.40 6.69
CA LEU A 96 5.50 -0.38 6.38
C LEU A 96 4.92 -1.77 6.69
N ILE A 97 3.95 -1.82 7.59
CA ILE A 97 3.23 -3.05 7.92
C ILE A 97 1.86 -2.99 7.27
N VAL A 98 1.57 -3.95 6.41
CA VAL A 98 0.28 -4.13 5.73
C VAL A 98 -0.39 -5.36 6.35
N ALA A 99 -1.15 -5.14 7.40
CA ALA A 99 -1.75 -6.22 8.16
C ALA A 99 -2.85 -5.71 9.10
N PRO A 100 -3.87 -6.51 9.42
CA PRO A 100 -4.67 -6.29 10.60
C PRO A 100 -3.81 -6.52 11.85
N VAL A 101 -3.81 -5.58 12.78
CA VAL A 101 -3.00 -5.67 13.99
C VAL A 101 -3.87 -5.45 15.23
N SER A 102 -3.59 -6.19 16.29
CA SER A 102 -4.25 -5.96 17.57
C SER A 102 -3.95 -4.56 18.13
N GLN A 103 -4.84 -4.03 18.96
CA GLN A 103 -4.64 -2.73 19.60
C GLN A 103 -3.37 -2.70 20.47
N GLN A 104 -2.98 -3.83 21.03
CA GLN A 104 -1.76 -3.97 21.82
C GLN A 104 -0.51 -3.77 20.94
N VAL A 105 -0.47 -4.38 19.77
CA VAL A 105 0.62 -4.22 18.79
C VAL A 105 0.70 -2.78 18.31
N LYS A 106 -0.44 -2.20 17.94
CA LYS A 106 -0.52 -0.78 17.51
C LYS A 106 0.07 0.15 18.58
N SER A 107 -0.33 0.00 19.85
CA SER A 107 0.16 0.80 20.95
C SER A 107 1.67 0.63 21.20
N ALA A 108 2.17 -0.61 21.12
CA ALA A 108 3.59 -0.91 21.30
C ALA A 108 4.45 -0.27 20.19
N LEU A 109 4.00 -0.34 18.94
CA LEU A 109 4.70 0.26 17.79
C LEU A 109 4.66 1.79 17.86
N LEU A 110 3.54 2.38 18.24
CA LEU A 110 3.43 3.83 18.45
C LEU A 110 4.38 4.31 19.54
N MET A 111 4.48 3.59 20.66
CA MET A 111 5.41 3.93 21.74
C MET A 111 6.87 3.92 21.25
N ASN A 112 7.25 2.93 20.45
CA ASN A 112 8.60 2.86 19.88
C ASN A 112 8.85 3.95 18.84
N LYS A 113 7.86 4.30 18.02
CA LYS A 113 7.92 5.43 17.09
C LYS A 113 8.13 6.76 17.83
N VAL A 114 7.34 7.02 18.89
CA VAL A 114 7.45 8.25 19.69
C VAL A 114 8.83 8.36 20.35
N LYS A 115 9.39 7.25 20.80
CA LYS A 115 10.76 7.20 21.32
C LYS A 115 11.85 7.37 20.25
N GLY A 116 11.48 7.43 18.99
CA GLY A 116 12.43 7.55 17.88
C GLY A 116 13.22 6.28 17.57
N ASN A 117 12.82 5.13 18.13
CA ASN A 117 13.52 3.87 17.92
C ASN A 117 13.32 3.31 16.51
N ILE A 118 12.15 3.55 15.91
CA ILE A 118 11.80 3.05 14.58
C ILE A 118 10.85 4.03 13.87
N LYS A 119 11.01 4.13 12.56
CA LYS A 119 10.04 4.78 11.65
C LYS A 119 9.11 3.71 11.12
N VAL A 120 7.88 3.67 11.61
CA VAL A 120 6.90 2.64 11.26
C VAL A 120 5.55 3.27 10.92
N ASN A 121 4.86 2.68 9.95
CA ASN A 121 3.45 2.92 9.69
C ASN A 121 2.72 1.58 9.53
N ILE A 122 1.45 1.56 9.89
CA ILE A 122 0.58 0.39 9.78
C ILE A 122 -0.63 0.80 8.96
N ILE A 123 -0.92 0.02 7.94
CA ILE A 123 -2.13 0.12 7.14
C ILE A 123 -2.87 -1.22 7.16
N ASP A 124 -4.18 -1.15 6.99
CA ASP A 124 -4.98 -2.37 6.86
C ASP A 124 -4.78 -3.01 5.48
N LEU A 125 -5.09 -4.30 5.38
CA LEU A 125 -5.04 -5.01 4.10
C LEU A 125 -5.99 -4.37 3.09
N PRO A 126 -5.52 -4.04 1.88
CA PRO A 126 -6.36 -3.47 0.84
C PRO A 126 -7.37 -4.49 0.30
N GLY A 127 -8.43 -3.97 -0.32
CA GLY A 127 -9.48 -4.79 -0.95
C GLY A 127 -10.58 -5.25 0.01
N PHE A 128 -11.64 -5.79 -0.57
CA PHE A 128 -12.85 -6.20 0.14
C PHE A 128 -13.35 -7.57 -0.32
N GLY A 129 -13.94 -8.32 0.62
CA GLY A 129 -14.64 -9.57 0.32
C GLY A 129 -13.73 -10.68 -0.25
N PRO A 130 -14.24 -11.51 -1.15
CA PRO A 130 -13.53 -12.69 -1.67
C PRO A 130 -12.27 -12.34 -2.49
N THR A 131 -12.20 -11.13 -3.04
CA THR A 131 -11.06 -10.67 -3.87
C THR A 131 -9.97 -9.94 -3.08
N LYS A 132 -10.14 -9.84 -1.76
CA LYS A 132 -9.17 -9.16 -0.88
C LYS A 132 -7.77 -9.77 -1.01
N MET A 133 -7.68 -11.09 -1.00
CA MET A 133 -6.38 -11.78 -1.10
C MET A 133 -5.72 -11.55 -2.45
N ASP A 134 -6.49 -11.48 -3.54
CA ASP A 134 -5.95 -11.15 -4.86
C ASP A 134 -5.27 -9.77 -4.88
N THR A 135 -5.90 -8.77 -4.25
CA THR A 135 -5.31 -7.41 -4.14
C THR A 135 -4.05 -7.41 -3.27
N VAL A 136 -4.03 -8.21 -2.22
CA VAL A 136 -2.86 -8.38 -1.35
C VAL A 136 -1.72 -9.06 -2.10
N GLU A 137 -2.01 -10.07 -2.94
CA GLU A 137 -1.02 -10.70 -3.81
C GLU A 137 -0.45 -9.73 -4.85
N ASP A 138 -1.30 -8.92 -5.47
CA ASP A 138 -0.85 -7.90 -6.42
C ASP A 138 0.11 -6.92 -5.74
N LEU A 139 -0.21 -6.49 -4.51
CA LEU A 139 0.67 -5.64 -3.70
C LEU A 139 1.99 -6.33 -3.35
N ALA A 140 1.96 -7.63 -3.04
CA ALA A 140 3.15 -8.40 -2.74
C ALA A 140 4.10 -8.46 -3.94
N ILE A 141 3.57 -8.71 -5.14
CA ILE A 141 4.34 -8.72 -6.38
C ILE A 141 4.95 -7.34 -6.65
N LEU A 142 4.17 -6.28 -6.50
CA LEU A 142 4.64 -4.90 -6.70
C LEU A 142 5.77 -4.49 -5.75
N THR A 143 5.76 -5.01 -4.52
CA THR A 143 6.73 -4.65 -3.48
C THR A 143 7.88 -5.66 -3.35
N GLY A 144 7.80 -6.79 -4.06
CA GLY A 144 8.72 -7.92 -3.88
C GLY A 144 8.56 -8.64 -2.55
N ALA A 145 7.49 -8.37 -1.79
CA ALA A 145 7.20 -9.04 -0.53
C ALA A 145 6.56 -10.42 -0.75
N LYS A 146 6.60 -11.26 0.28
CA LYS A 146 5.79 -12.48 0.33
C LYS A 146 4.70 -12.32 1.37
N VAL A 147 3.48 -12.72 1.02
CA VAL A 147 2.35 -12.69 1.96
C VAL A 147 2.48 -13.83 2.95
N ILE A 148 2.40 -13.53 4.23
CA ILE A 148 2.33 -14.51 5.31
C ILE A 148 0.90 -14.61 5.79
N ASN A 149 0.37 -15.82 5.88
CA ASN A 149 -0.99 -16.05 6.35
C ASN A 149 -1.08 -17.32 7.22
N GLU A 150 -1.27 -17.14 8.52
CA GLU A 150 -1.43 -18.27 9.46
C GLU A 150 -2.64 -19.16 9.12
N GLU A 151 -3.70 -18.61 8.53
CA GLU A 151 -4.85 -19.40 8.10
C GLU A 151 -4.52 -20.38 6.97
N LEU A 152 -3.47 -20.10 6.20
CA LEU A 152 -2.96 -20.97 5.15
C LEU A 152 -1.84 -21.91 5.63
N GLY A 153 -1.46 -21.80 6.89
CA GLY A 153 -0.46 -22.69 7.53
C GLY A 153 0.94 -22.09 7.66
N ASP A 154 1.11 -20.81 7.34
CA ASP A 154 2.37 -20.13 7.58
C ASP A 154 2.60 -19.88 9.08
N ASP A 155 3.85 -19.86 9.51
CA ASP A 155 4.22 -19.62 10.91
C ASP A 155 4.73 -18.19 11.09
N LEU A 156 3.99 -17.39 11.88
CA LEU A 156 4.42 -16.05 12.26
C LEU A 156 5.60 -16.03 13.25
N ASP A 157 5.85 -17.13 13.98
CA ASP A 157 6.96 -17.17 14.95
C ASP A 157 8.32 -17.40 14.27
N GLY A 158 8.31 -17.99 13.08
CA GLY A 158 9.49 -18.34 12.29
C GLY A 158 9.74 -17.42 11.08
N ILE A 159 9.22 -16.19 11.07
CA ILE A 159 9.34 -15.30 9.92
C ILE A 159 10.80 -15.05 9.55
N SER A 160 11.14 -15.46 8.34
CA SER A 160 12.43 -15.19 7.70
C SER A 160 12.46 -13.75 7.14
N LEU A 161 13.63 -13.15 7.06
CA LEU A 161 13.77 -11.77 6.56
C LEU A 161 13.61 -11.66 5.02
N ASP A 162 13.68 -12.77 4.31
CA ASP A 162 13.52 -12.86 2.85
C ASP A 162 12.07 -12.68 2.37
N ILE A 163 11.12 -12.58 3.29
CA ILE A 163 9.73 -12.25 2.97
C ILE A 163 9.49 -10.76 2.83
N LEU A 164 10.42 -9.94 3.33
CA LEU A 164 10.27 -8.50 3.30
C LEU A 164 10.42 -7.96 1.87
N GLY A 165 9.45 -7.18 1.45
CA GLY A 165 9.58 -6.37 0.25
C GLY A 165 10.31 -5.07 0.52
N GLU A 166 10.69 -4.39 -0.55
CA GLU A 166 11.33 -3.09 -0.51
C GLU A 166 10.70 -2.16 -1.53
N VAL A 167 10.45 -0.92 -1.12
CA VAL A 167 9.92 0.10 -2.03
C VAL A 167 10.68 1.40 -1.86
N GLU A 168 10.66 2.24 -2.88
CA GLU A 168 11.37 3.51 -2.86
C GLU A 168 10.73 4.49 -1.86
N LYS A 169 9.40 4.54 -1.84
CA LYS A 169 8.66 5.45 -0.96
C LYS A 169 7.26 4.93 -0.67
N ALA A 170 6.76 5.22 0.53
CA ALA A 170 5.36 5.01 0.89
C ALA A 170 4.81 6.26 1.57
N VAL A 171 3.72 6.80 1.03
CA VAL A 171 3.02 7.97 1.54
C VAL A 171 1.59 7.58 1.87
N THR A 172 1.22 7.67 3.13
CA THR A 172 -0.12 7.32 3.61
C THR A 172 -0.82 8.55 4.16
N ASP A 173 -1.99 8.85 3.67
CA ASP A 173 -2.92 9.84 4.21
C ASP A 173 -4.07 9.17 5.00
N ASP A 174 -5.15 9.88 5.26
CA ASP A 174 -6.30 9.37 6.00
C ASP A 174 -7.10 8.28 5.27
N LYS A 175 -6.98 8.18 3.94
CA LYS A 175 -7.77 7.27 3.10
C LYS A 175 -6.94 6.31 2.26
N ASN A 176 -5.80 6.79 1.78
CA ASN A 176 -5.02 6.11 0.76
C ASN A 176 -3.56 5.95 1.16
N THR A 177 -2.91 4.98 0.57
CA THR A 177 -1.45 4.85 0.58
C THR A 177 -0.94 4.79 -0.83
N VAL A 178 0.01 5.67 -1.16
CA VAL A 178 0.73 5.66 -2.42
C VAL A 178 2.09 5.02 -2.21
N ILE A 179 2.38 3.99 -2.98
CA ILE A 179 3.64 3.24 -2.94
C ILE A 179 4.38 3.46 -4.25
N THR A 180 5.56 4.05 -4.18
CA THR A 180 6.50 4.15 -5.30
C THR A 180 7.44 2.96 -5.22
N THR A 181 7.42 2.10 -6.23
CA THR A 181 8.24 0.89 -6.31
C THR A 181 9.53 1.15 -7.06
N PHE A 182 10.55 0.34 -6.81
CA PHE A 182 11.69 0.23 -7.72
C PHE A 182 11.22 -0.40 -9.04
N ASP A 183 12.04 -0.34 -10.06
CA ASP A 183 11.70 -0.91 -11.37
C ASP A 183 11.47 -2.43 -11.26
N THR A 184 10.21 -2.83 -11.30
CA THR A 184 9.72 -4.21 -11.19
C THR A 184 9.02 -4.67 -12.46
N THR A 185 9.39 -4.13 -13.62
CA THR A 185 8.69 -4.29 -14.91
C THR A 185 8.51 -5.73 -15.35
N GLU A 186 9.43 -6.66 -15.04
CA GLU A 186 9.30 -8.06 -15.44
C GLU A 186 8.21 -8.79 -14.65
N ASP A 187 8.24 -8.74 -13.33
CA ASP A 187 7.27 -9.43 -12.47
C ASP A 187 5.85 -8.90 -12.66
N VAL A 188 5.72 -7.57 -12.78
CA VAL A 188 4.44 -6.91 -13.06
C VAL A 188 3.89 -7.29 -14.42
N SER A 189 4.74 -7.44 -15.46
CA SER A 189 4.31 -7.83 -16.81
C SER A 189 3.72 -9.24 -16.86
N GLU A 190 4.24 -10.18 -16.08
CA GLU A 190 3.67 -11.52 -15.97
C GLU A 190 2.33 -11.47 -15.25
N ARG A 191 2.24 -10.75 -14.15
CA ARG A 191 0.99 -10.62 -13.40
C ARG A 191 -0.12 -9.96 -14.21
N ILE A 192 0.18 -8.91 -14.98
CA ILE A 192 -0.78 -8.27 -15.89
C ILE A 192 -1.36 -9.29 -16.88
N LYS A 193 -0.53 -10.17 -17.46
CA LYS A 193 -1.00 -11.22 -18.39
C LYS A 193 -1.96 -12.19 -17.70
N GLU A 194 -1.67 -12.59 -16.47
CA GLU A 194 -2.55 -13.47 -15.69
C GLU A 194 -3.90 -12.79 -15.40
N VAL A 195 -3.89 -11.55 -14.92
CA VAL A 195 -5.10 -10.79 -14.63
C VAL A 195 -5.93 -10.55 -15.91
N GLN A 196 -5.28 -10.26 -17.05
CA GLN A 196 -5.94 -10.15 -18.34
C GLN A 196 -6.60 -11.46 -18.78
N LYS A 197 -5.97 -12.60 -18.50
CA LYS A 197 -6.54 -13.92 -18.78
C LYS A 197 -7.77 -14.18 -17.91
N LEU A 198 -7.69 -13.90 -16.60
CA LEU A 198 -8.82 -14.01 -15.69
C LEU A 198 -10.00 -13.12 -16.13
N LYS A 199 -9.71 -11.90 -16.59
CA LYS A 199 -10.73 -11.00 -17.12
C LYS A 199 -11.46 -11.56 -18.35
N LYS A 200 -10.77 -12.29 -19.21
CA LYS A 200 -11.37 -12.95 -20.40
C LYS A 200 -12.23 -14.14 -20.04
N GLU A 201 -11.81 -14.91 -19.03
CA GLU A 201 -12.50 -16.13 -18.56
C GLU A 201 -13.70 -15.82 -17.66
N GLU A 202 -13.72 -14.67 -16.98
CA GLU A 202 -14.82 -14.29 -16.08
C GLU A 202 -16.03 -13.75 -16.84
N THR A 203 -17.15 -14.43 -16.70
CA THR A 203 -18.42 -14.10 -17.37
C THR A 203 -19.36 -13.26 -16.51
N ARG A 204 -19.17 -13.24 -15.19
CA ARG A 204 -20.02 -12.50 -14.24
C ARG A 204 -19.62 -11.03 -14.21
N SER A 205 -20.56 -10.15 -14.56
CA SER A 205 -20.31 -8.70 -14.70
C SER A 205 -19.78 -8.03 -13.43
N PHE A 206 -20.22 -8.51 -12.26
CA PHE A 206 -19.77 -7.98 -10.97
C PHE A 206 -18.29 -8.27 -10.72
N PHE A 207 -17.87 -9.54 -10.84
CA PHE A 207 -16.48 -9.94 -10.64
C PHE A 207 -15.55 -9.38 -11.71
N LYS A 208 -16.03 -9.22 -12.94
CA LYS A 208 -15.25 -8.60 -14.02
C LYS A 208 -14.82 -7.17 -13.69
N LYS A 209 -15.67 -6.39 -13.02
CA LYS A 209 -15.31 -5.03 -12.56
C LYS A 209 -14.18 -5.05 -11.55
N PHE A 210 -14.17 -6.00 -10.62
CA PHE A 210 -13.07 -6.14 -9.66
C PHE A 210 -11.75 -6.50 -10.33
N ILE A 211 -11.79 -7.39 -11.35
CA ILE A 211 -10.60 -7.75 -12.12
C ILE A 211 -10.10 -6.54 -12.93
N GLU A 212 -11.00 -5.70 -13.45
CA GLU A 212 -10.65 -4.48 -14.17
C GLU A 212 -9.94 -3.44 -13.28
N GLN A 213 -10.26 -3.37 -12.00
CA GLN A 213 -9.63 -2.47 -11.04
C GLN A 213 -8.19 -2.87 -10.67
N ARG A 214 -7.80 -4.12 -10.96
CA ARG A 214 -6.45 -4.66 -10.69
C ARG A 214 -5.48 -4.42 -11.85
N LEU A 215 -5.98 -4.03 -13.02
CA LEU A 215 -5.19 -3.71 -14.23
C LEU A 215 -4.82 -2.23 -14.27
#